data_1eeff94aeca4d8c5d759f8f0f56d5656
#
_entry.id   1eeff94aeca4d8c5d759f8f0f56d5656
#
_cell.length_a   1.000
_cell.length_b   1.000
_cell.length_c   1.000
_cell.angle_alpha   90.00
_cell.angle_beta   90.00
_cell.angle_gamma   90.00
#
_symmetry.space_group_name_H-M   'P 1'
#
loop_
_entity.id
_entity.type
_entity.pdbx_description
1 polymer ?
#
loop_
_entity_poly.entity_id
_entity_poly.type
_entity_poly.pdbx_seq_one_letter_code
_entity_poly.pdbx_strand_id
1 'polypeptide(L)'
;MSNLERYERIAPLYDVLDLPFEYGRYRKIRPLLFAGLSGLLLDAGVGTGRNFPFYPPAANIIGIDLSPAMLVRAERRRWTAAAPVGLRQMDVTRLDYPDRYFDGAVATFLFCTLPDELQVTALKELSRVVKPDGLIRLLEYARPTGAVRIAITKIWEPWMYWAYGAGFDRRTEEYVPKSGLKLVESRFVSGDIIKMITARPSPQSN
;
A
#
# COMPACT_ATOMS: atom_id res chain seq x y z
N MET A 1 -8.55 -13.94 -14.85
CA MET A 1 -8.39 -12.48 -14.99
C MET A 1 -7.28 -12.05 -14.04
N SER A 2 -6.22 -11.45 -14.58
CA SER A 2 -5.11 -10.93 -13.78
C SER A 2 -5.54 -9.70 -12.95
N ASN A 3 -4.76 -9.35 -11.91
CA ASN A 3 -5.03 -8.12 -11.16
C ASN A 3 -4.92 -6.88 -12.05
N LEU A 4 -3.97 -6.86 -12.98
CA LEU A 4 -3.83 -5.77 -13.94
C LEU A 4 -5.11 -5.59 -14.76
N GLU A 5 -5.61 -6.64 -15.42
CA GLU A 5 -6.84 -6.57 -16.21
C GLU A 5 -8.05 -6.09 -15.39
N ARG A 6 -8.10 -6.48 -14.11
CA ARG A 6 -9.14 -6.05 -13.19
C ARG A 6 -9.07 -4.54 -12.94
N TYR A 7 -7.88 -4.03 -12.58
CA TYR A 7 -7.68 -2.60 -12.30
C TYR A 7 -7.88 -1.73 -13.55
N GLU A 8 -7.44 -2.19 -14.71
CA GLU A 8 -7.73 -1.52 -15.98
C GLU A 8 -9.25 -1.35 -16.21
N ARG A 9 -10.02 -2.40 -15.93
CA ARG A 9 -11.48 -2.40 -16.11
C ARG A 9 -12.20 -1.49 -15.12
N ILE A 10 -11.82 -1.54 -13.84
CA ILE A 10 -12.53 -0.77 -12.79
C ILE A 10 -12.02 0.66 -12.64
N ALA A 11 -10.84 0.99 -13.18
CA ALA A 11 -10.25 2.31 -13.07
C ALA A 11 -11.25 3.45 -13.32
N PRO A 12 -12.13 3.41 -14.34
CA PRO A 12 -13.13 4.45 -14.59
C PRO A 12 -14.08 4.71 -13.42
N LEU A 13 -14.42 3.68 -12.68
CA LEU A 13 -15.38 3.71 -11.57
C LEU A 13 -14.73 3.61 -10.19
N TYR A 14 -13.41 3.34 -10.14
CA TYR A 14 -12.69 3.07 -8.89
C TYR A 14 -12.93 4.15 -7.84
N ASP A 15 -12.76 5.39 -8.21
CA ASP A 15 -12.93 6.52 -7.30
C ASP A 15 -14.35 6.65 -6.75
N VAL A 16 -15.37 6.30 -7.56
CA VAL A 16 -16.79 6.35 -7.16
C VAL A 16 -17.11 5.18 -6.21
N LEU A 17 -16.62 3.98 -6.55
CA LEU A 17 -16.81 2.78 -5.73
C LEU A 17 -16.14 2.91 -4.35
N ASP A 18 -15.00 3.62 -4.31
CA ASP A 18 -14.21 3.81 -3.09
C ASP A 18 -14.69 5.00 -2.21
N LEU A 19 -15.55 5.90 -2.75
CA LEU A 19 -16.00 7.10 -2.05
C LEU A 19 -16.54 6.87 -0.63
N PRO A 20 -17.44 5.90 -0.38
CA PRO A 20 -18.01 5.69 0.95
C PRO A 20 -16.94 5.29 1.98
N PHE A 21 -15.95 4.50 1.54
CA PHE A 21 -14.85 4.04 2.39
C PHE A 21 -13.83 5.16 2.61
N GLU A 22 -13.50 5.92 1.56
CA GLU A 22 -12.54 7.02 1.62
C GLU A 22 -13.01 8.11 2.59
N TYR A 23 -14.21 8.67 2.39
CA TYR A 23 -14.74 9.73 3.25
C TYR A 23 -15.15 9.24 4.64
N GLY A 24 -15.65 8.02 4.76
CA GLY A 24 -16.04 7.45 6.04
C GLY A 24 -14.86 7.08 6.93
N ARG A 25 -13.78 6.56 6.37
CA ARG A 25 -12.72 5.91 7.14
C ARG A 25 -11.30 6.21 6.68
N TYR A 26 -10.97 5.99 5.38
CA TYR A 26 -9.58 5.94 4.94
C TYR A 26 -8.90 7.29 5.03
N ARG A 27 -9.58 8.37 4.71
CA ARG A 27 -9.05 9.73 4.79
C ARG A 27 -8.51 10.09 6.18
N LYS A 28 -9.10 9.50 7.25
CA LYS A 28 -8.68 9.75 8.63
C LYS A 28 -7.41 8.98 9.01
N ILE A 29 -7.15 7.84 8.38
CA ILE A 29 -6.03 6.96 8.71
C ILE A 29 -4.83 7.12 7.78
N ARG A 30 -5.01 7.64 6.54
CA ARG A 30 -3.91 7.88 5.60
C ARG A 30 -2.79 8.76 6.15
N PRO A 31 -3.04 9.86 6.89
CA PRO A 31 -1.97 10.66 7.48
C PRO A 31 -1.02 9.88 8.39
N LEU A 32 -1.51 8.80 9.03
CA LEU A 32 -0.69 7.97 9.92
C LEU A 32 0.44 7.25 9.19
N LEU A 33 0.26 6.96 7.89
CA LEU A 33 1.30 6.34 7.05
C LEU A 33 2.54 7.23 6.96
N PHE A 34 2.34 8.54 6.90
CA PHE A 34 3.40 9.51 6.60
C PHE A 34 3.99 10.16 7.85
N ALA A 35 3.43 9.93 9.05
CA ALA A 35 3.88 10.57 10.28
C ALA A 35 5.38 10.32 10.53
N GLY A 36 6.20 11.38 10.57
CA GLY A 36 7.65 11.30 10.78
C GLY A 36 8.47 10.76 9.60
N LEU A 37 7.87 10.55 8.43
CA LEU A 37 8.61 10.27 7.20
C LEU A 37 9.01 11.58 6.51
N SER A 38 10.20 11.60 5.91
CA SER A 38 10.75 12.73 5.15
C SER A 38 11.75 12.24 4.11
N GLY A 39 12.27 13.16 3.29
CA GLY A 39 13.24 12.83 2.26
C GLY A 39 12.60 12.24 1.00
N LEU A 40 13.26 11.29 0.36
CA LEU A 40 12.78 10.63 -0.85
C LEU A 40 11.97 9.38 -0.47
N LEU A 41 10.67 9.39 -0.73
CA LEU A 41 9.76 8.32 -0.34
C LEU A 41 9.18 7.58 -1.56
N LEU A 42 9.00 6.28 -1.42
CA LEU A 42 8.29 5.44 -2.38
C LEU A 42 6.83 5.25 -1.91
N ASP A 43 5.84 5.57 -2.75
CA ASP A 43 4.44 5.18 -2.57
C ASP A 43 4.15 4.01 -3.53
N ALA A 44 4.22 2.78 -3.01
CA ALA A 44 4.03 1.55 -3.77
C ALA A 44 2.54 1.22 -3.89
N GLY A 45 2.06 1.07 -5.13
CA GLY A 45 0.64 0.93 -5.41
C GLY A 45 -0.10 2.25 -5.21
N VAL A 46 0.41 3.34 -5.81
CA VAL A 46 -0.14 4.70 -5.66
C VAL A 46 -1.60 4.81 -6.12
N GLY A 47 -2.06 3.88 -6.98
CA GLY A 47 -3.41 3.82 -7.49
C GLY A 47 -3.83 5.12 -8.19
N THR A 48 -4.98 5.65 -7.81
CA THR A 48 -5.50 6.91 -8.33
C THR A 48 -4.99 8.15 -7.59
N GLY A 49 -3.98 8.04 -6.72
CA GLY A 49 -3.37 9.15 -6.00
C GLY A 49 -4.13 9.61 -4.75
N ARG A 50 -4.82 8.72 -4.06
CA ARG A 50 -5.58 9.04 -2.84
C ARG A 50 -4.70 9.50 -1.67
N ASN A 51 -3.41 9.15 -1.67
CA ASN A 51 -2.45 9.59 -0.66
C ASN A 51 -1.94 11.02 -0.87
N PHE A 52 -2.07 11.59 -2.06
CA PHE A 52 -1.48 12.88 -2.44
C PHE A 52 -1.68 14.03 -1.44
N PRO A 53 -2.91 14.25 -0.91
CA PRO A 53 -3.14 15.36 0.04
C PRO A 53 -2.44 15.18 1.39
N PHE A 54 -1.90 13.98 1.66
CA PHE A 54 -1.32 13.62 2.95
C PHE A 54 0.20 13.46 2.91
N TYR A 55 0.82 13.67 1.75
CA TYR A 55 2.27 13.63 1.63
C TYR A 55 2.94 14.69 2.49
N PRO A 56 4.05 14.36 3.18
CA PRO A 56 4.81 15.36 3.93
C PRO A 56 5.31 16.46 2.99
N PRO A 57 5.06 17.75 3.25
CA PRO A 57 5.43 18.82 2.32
C PRO A 57 6.93 18.93 2.02
N ALA A 58 7.77 18.46 2.96
CA ALA A 58 9.24 18.44 2.81
C ALA A 58 9.78 17.17 2.15
N ALA A 59 8.90 16.24 1.73
CA ALA A 59 9.31 15.01 1.04
C ALA A 59 9.28 15.17 -0.48
N ASN A 60 10.02 14.29 -1.17
CA ASN A 60 9.87 14.05 -2.60
C ASN A 60 9.32 12.62 -2.77
N ILE A 61 8.27 12.46 -3.56
CA ILE A 61 7.58 11.18 -3.66
C ILE A 61 7.79 10.58 -5.06
N ILE A 62 8.05 9.29 -5.09
CA ILE A 62 7.91 8.48 -6.30
C ILE A 62 6.75 7.53 -6.07
N GLY A 63 5.67 7.74 -6.81
CA GLY A 63 4.50 6.86 -6.82
C GLY A 63 4.60 5.85 -7.94
N ILE A 64 4.47 4.57 -7.63
CA ILE A 64 4.45 3.49 -8.62
C ILE A 64 3.12 2.74 -8.61
N ASP A 65 2.68 2.32 -9.78
CA ASP A 65 1.55 1.40 -9.94
C ASP A 65 1.75 0.52 -11.18
N LEU A 66 1.25 -0.69 -11.14
CA LEU A 66 1.31 -1.60 -12.29
C LEU A 66 0.36 -1.19 -13.40
N SER A 67 -0.79 -0.56 -13.06
CA SER A 67 -1.86 -0.19 -13.98
C SER A 67 -1.65 1.20 -14.57
N PRO A 68 -1.42 1.33 -15.90
CA PRO A 68 -1.41 2.61 -16.59
C PRO A 68 -2.71 3.41 -16.40
N ALA A 69 -3.86 2.74 -16.35
CA ALA A 69 -5.15 3.41 -16.16
C ALA A 69 -5.27 4.07 -14.77
N MET A 70 -4.70 3.46 -13.73
CA MET A 70 -4.60 4.07 -12.41
C MET A 70 -3.68 5.28 -12.42
N LEU A 71 -2.52 5.18 -13.07
CA LEU A 71 -1.56 6.30 -13.19
C LEU A 71 -2.13 7.50 -13.95
N VAL A 72 -2.91 7.28 -15.00
CA VAL A 72 -3.62 8.36 -15.71
C VAL A 72 -4.54 9.12 -14.76
N ARG A 73 -5.21 8.44 -13.82
CA ARG A 73 -6.06 9.07 -12.82
C ARG A 73 -5.27 9.77 -11.73
N ALA A 74 -4.19 9.16 -11.28
CA ALA A 74 -3.25 9.79 -10.36
C ALA A 74 -2.71 11.10 -10.97
N GLU A 75 -2.32 11.10 -12.25
CA GLU A 75 -1.86 12.31 -12.93
C GLU A 75 -2.92 13.42 -12.92
N ARG A 76 -4.18 13.10 -13.20
CA ARG A 76 -5.29 14.06 -13.11
C ARG A 76 -5.51 14.61 -11.70
N ARG A 77 -5.11 13.86 -10.66
CA ARG A 77 -5.22 14.26 -9.25
C ARG A 77 -3.97 14.95 -8.73
N ARG A 78 -2.88 15.04 -9.51
CA ARG A 78 -1.57 15.57 -9.08
C ARG A 78 -1.66 16.95 -8.41
N TRP A 79 -2.61 17.79 -8.83
CA TRP A 79 -2.83 19.11 -8.24
C TRP A 79 -3.22 19.07 -6.75
N THR A 80 -3.66 17.93 -6.22
CA THR A 80 -3.97 17.75 -4.80
C THR A 80 -2.77 17.36 -3.97
N ALA A 81 -1.62 17.09 -4.59
CA ALA A 81 -0.43 16.61 -3.89
C ALA A 81 0.16 17.70 -3.01
N ALA A 82 0.37 17.38 -1.73
CA ALA A 82 1.00 18.30 -0.77
C ALA A 82 2.53 18.35 -0.90
N ALA A 83 3.12 17.45 -1.71
CA ALA A 83 4.56 17.39 -1.99
C ALA A 83 4.80 17.07 -3.47
N PRO A 84 6.00 17.36 -4.02
CA PRO A 84 6.37 16.92 -5.35
C PRO A 84 6.23 15.42 -5.53
N VAL A 85 5.55 14.97 -6.60
CA VAL A 85 5.36 13.55 -6.91
C VAL A 85 5.72 13.24 -8.36
N GLY A 86 6.57 12.24 -8.56
CA GLY A 86 6.83 11.59 -9.85
C GLY A 86 6.04 10.29 -9.93
N LEU A 87 5.39 10.01 -11.07
CA LEU A 87 4.63 8.78 -11.29
C LEU A 87 5.35 7.88 -12.27
N ARG A 88 5.40 6.57 -11.98
CA ARG A 88 6.02 5.57 -12.85
C ARG A 88 5.20 4.29 -12.88
N GLN A 89 5.05 3.71 -14.08
CA GLN A 89 4.54 2.36 -14.21
C GLN A 89 5.62 1.37 -13.80
N MET A 90 5.34 0.54 -12.78
CA MET A 90 6.31 -0.42 -12.26
C MET A 90 5.61 -1.51 -11.45
N ASP A 91 6.19 -2.71 -11.50
CA ASP A 91 5.77 -3.83 -10.65
C ASP A 91 6.54 -3.77 -9.32
N VAL A 92 5.81 -3.80 -8.21
CA VAL A 92 6.41 -3.79 -6.87
C VAL A 92 7.26 -5.04 -6.57
N THR A 93 7.08 -6.11 -7.33
CA THR A 93 7.89 -7.33 -7.21
C THR A 93 9.24 -7.24 -7.93
N ARG A 94 9.45 -6.17 -8.71
CA ARG A 94 10.70 -5.92 -9.45
C ARG A 94 10.89 -4.42 -9.62
N LEU A 95 11.54 -3.79 -8.65
CA LEU A 95 11.76 -2.35 -8.63
C LEU A 95 13.04 -1.98 -9.38
N ASP A 96 12.93 -1.10 -10.38
CA ASP A 96 14.07 -0.56 -11.12
C ASP A 96 14.69 0.64 -10.39
N TYR A 97 15.14 0.38 -9.16
CA TYR A 97 15.85 1.32 -8.31
C TYR A 97 17.05 0.62 -7.65
N PRO A 98 18.15 1.34 -7.41
CA PRO A 98 19.29 0.78 -6.68
C PRO A 98 18.94 0.46 -5.23
N ASP A 99 19.76 -0.36 -4.60
CA ASP A 99 19.66 -0.67 -3.18
C ASP A 99 19.75 0.62 -2.34
N ARG A 100 18.97 0.69 -1.27
CA ARG A 100 19.03 1.79 -0.28
C ARG A 100 18.81 3.18 -0.90
N TYR A 101 17.96 3.25 -1.90
CA TYR A 101 17.69 4.49 -2.65
C TYR A 101 16.72 5.41 -1.90
N PHE A 102 15.67 4.86 -1.27
CA PHE A 102 14.60 5.61 -0.60
C PHE A 102 14.86 5.77 0.89
N ASP A 103 14.48 6.94 1.44
CA ASP A 103 14.48 7.21 2.88
C ASP A 103 13.33 6.48 3.61
N GLY A 104 12.29 6.08 2.87
CA GLY A 104 11.18 5.27 3.37
C GLY A 104 10.24 4.83 2.26
N ALA A 105 9.34 3.92 2.59
CA ALA A 105 8.31 3.47 1.65
C ALA A 105 6.95 3.31 2.36
N VAL A 106 5.89 3.53 1.59
CA VAL A 106 4.52 3.28 2.04
C VAL A 106 3.79 2.42 1.01
N ALA A 107 2.83 1.63 1.47
CA ALA A 107 1.87 0.95 0.62
C ALA A 107 0.49 0.98 1.27
N THR A 108 -0.54 1.27 0.48
CA THR A 108 -1.91 1.39 0.96
C THR A 108 -2.82 0.43 0.22
N PHE A 109 -3.30 -0.59 0.90
CA PHE A 109 -4.19 -1.62 0.34
C PHE A 109 -3.63 -2.31 -0.91
N LEU A 110 -2.30 -2.42 -0.99
CA LEU A 110 -1.60 -3.09 -2.07
C LEU A 110 -1.46 -4.59 -1.81
N PHE A 111 -0.95 -4.96 -0.63
CA PHE A 111 -0.64 -6.36 -0.32
C PHE A 111 -1.89 -7.23 -0.19
N CYS A 112 -3.03 -6.68 0.23
CA CYS A 112 -4.29 -7.40 0.23
C CYS A 112 -4.76 -7.82 -1.18
N THR A 113 -4.22 -7.22 -2.23
CA THR A 113 -4.50 -7.56 -3.63
C THR A 113 -3.47 -8.50 -4.26
N LEU A 114 -2.28 -8.62 -3.64
CA LEU A 114 -1.24 -9.50 -4.14
C LEU A 114 -1.50 -10.96 -3.74
N PRO A 115 -1.30 -11.92 -4.65
CA PRO A 115 -1.23 -13.34 -4.29
C PRO A 115 -0.14 -13.60 -3.24
N ASP A 116 -0.36 -14.59 -2.40
CA ASP A 116 0.57 -14.91 -1.29
C ASP A 116 2.00 -15.18 -1.78
N GLU A 117 2.13 -15.81 -2.97
CA GLU A 117 3.40 -16.14 -3.59
C GLU A 117 4.24 -14.89 -3.94
N LEU A 118 3.58 -13.77 -4.20
CA LEU A 118 4.22 -12.52 -4.59
C LEU A 118 4.51 -11.60 -3.39
N GLN A 119 3.86 -11.81 -2.25
CA GLN A 119 4.00 -10.90 -1.09
C GLN A 119 5.43 -10.87 -0.55
N VAL A 120 6.09 -12.03 -0.41
CA VAL A 120 7.49 -12.08 0.05
C VAL A 120 8.42 -11.40 -0.94
N THR A 121 8.20 -11.59 -2.23
CA THR A 121 9.02 -10.95 -3.29
C THR A 121 8.87 -9.43 -3.25
N ALA A 122 7.64 -8.93 -3.18
CA ALA A 122 7.38 -7.49 -3.08
C ALA A 122 7.99 -6.88 -1.80
N LEU A 123 7.85 -7.54 -0.65
CA LEU A 123 8.45 -7.08 0.59
C LEU A 123 9.99 -7.11 0.54
N LYS A 124 10.62 -8.09 -0.14
CA LYS A 124 12.06 -8.13 -0.35
C LYS A 124 12.54 -6.94 -1.19
N GLU A 125 11.81 -6.59 -2.24
CA GLU A 125 12.13 -5.43 -3.06
C GLU A 125 12.02 -4.12 -2.26
N LEU A 126 10.95 -3.95 -1.47
CA LEU A 126 10.85 -2.82 -0.55
C LEU A 126 12.01 -2.79 0.46
N SER A 127 12.40 -3.96 1.01
CA SER A 127 13.54 -4.07 1.92
C SER A 127 14.86 -3.68 1.25
N ARG A 128 15.04 -4.05 -0.02
CA ARG A 128 16.25 -3.76 -0.80
C ARG A 128 16.40 -2.28 -1.10
N VAL A 129 15.32 -1.64 -1.56
CA VAL A 129 15.38 -0.25 -2.04
C VAL A 129 15.29 0.79 -0.94
N VAL A 130 14.85 0.44 0.27
CA VAL A 130 14.79 1.35 1.41
C VAL A 130 16.08 1.31 2.21
N LYS A 131 16.55 2.47 2.67
CA LYS A 131 17.74 2.60 3.52
C LYS A 131 17.60 1.82 4.83
N PRO A 132 18.69 1.35 5.46
CA PRO A 132 18.64 0.54 6.68
C PRO A 132 17.93 1.23 7.86
N ASP A 133 18.01 2.56 7.95
CA ASP A 133 17.37 3.39 8.95
C ASP A 133 15.95 3.85 8.55
N GLY A 134 15.56 3.61 7.30
CA GLY A 134 14.26 3.95 6.75
C GLY A 134 13.13 3.09 7.30
N LEU A 135 11.90 3.61 7.19
CA LEU A 135 10.70 2.89 7.59
C LEU A 135 9.87 2.51 6.36
N ILE A 136 9.30 1.30 6.44
CA ILE A 136 8.32 0.79 5.48
C ILE A 136 7.00 0.68 6.25
N ARG A 137 5.96 1.37 5.77
CA ARG A 137 4.63 1.34 6.38
C ARG A 137 3.59 0.83 5.41
N LEU A 138 2.85 -0.17 5.87
CA LEU A 138 1.79 -0.81 5.11
C LEU A 138 0.48 -0.56 5.81
N LEU A 139 -0.53 -0.10 5.08
CA LEU A 139 -1.90 0.02 5.55
C LEU A 139 -2.73 -1.04 4.84
N GLU A 140 -3.15 -2.09 5.56
CA GLU A 140 -3.71 -3.28 4.95
C GLU A 140 -4.95 -3.79 5.67
N TYR A 141 -5.79 -4.48 4.92
CA TYR A 141 -6.86 -5.27 5.53
C TYR A 141 -6.29 -6.42 6.34
N ALA A 142 -6.92 -6.66 7.49
CA ALA A 142 -6.62 -7.79 8.36
C ALA A 142 -7.91 -8.59 8.61
N ARG A 143 -7.75 -9.87 8.89
CA ARG A 143 -8.87 -10.73 9.26
C ARG A 143 -9.47 -10.25 10.58
N PRO A 144 -10.76 -9.91 10.63
CA PRO A 144 -11.40 -9.50 11.87
C PRO A 144 -11.47 -10.66 12.86
N THR A 145 -11.45 -10.32 14.16
CA THR A 145 -11.47 -11.30 15.25
C THR A 145 -12.88 -11.55 15.80
N GLY A 146 -13.79 -10.59 15.63
CA GLY A 146 -15.16 -10.68 16.13
C GLY A 146 -16.09 -11.50 15.23
N ALA A 147 -16.87 -12.45 15.78
CA ALA A 147 -17.75 -13.34 15.02
C ALA A 147 -18.72 -12.60 14.08
N VAL A 148 -19.33 -11.51 14.56
CA VAL A 148 -20.25 -10.68 13.75
C VAL A 148 -19.53 -10.04 12.57
N ARG A 149 -18.31 -9.52 12.77
CA ARG A 149 -17.53 -8.92 11.69
C ARG A 149 -17.00 -9.94 10.72
N ILE A 150 -16.63 -11.12 11.17
CA ILE A 150 -16.29 -12.25 10.31
C ILE A 150 -17.47 -12.61 9.40
N ALA A 151 -18.69 -12.65 9.93
CA ALA A 151 -19.89 -12.91 9.13
C ALA A 151 -20.12 -11.81 8.08
N ILE A 152 -19.99 -10.54 8.49
CA ILE A 152 -20.14 -9.38 7.59
C ILE A 152 -19.05 -9.43 6.49
N THR A 153 -17.78 -9.63 6.85
CA THR A 153 -16.69 -9.70 5.86
C THR A 153 -16.88 -10.86 4.87
N LYS A 154 -17.35 -12.03 5.31
CA LYS A 154 -17.66 -13.15 4.42
C LYS A 154 -18.75 -12.83 3.39
N ILE A 155 -19.74 -12.00 3.75
CA ILE A 155 -20.79 -11.56 2.82
C ILE A 155 -20.21 -10.60 1.77
N TRP A 156 -19.29 -9.71 2.17
CA TRP A 156 -18.69 -8.71 1.28
C TRP A 156 -17.48 -9.23 0.49
N GLU A 157 -16.83 -10.30 0.96
CA GLU A 157 -15.60 -10.84 0.37
C GLU A 157 -15.75 -11.20 -1.12
N PRO A 158 -16.82 -11.86 -1.60
CA PRO A 158 -16.97 -12.16 -3.02
C PRO A 158 -17.00 -10.90 -3.89
N TRP A 159 -17.66 -9.83 -3.40
CA TRP A 159 -17.70 -8.56 -4.09
C TRP A 159 -16.34 -7.85 -4.07
N MET A 160 -15.66 -7.81 -2.93
CA MET A 160 -14.33 -7.24 -2.78
C MET A 160 -13.31 -7.95 -3.67
N TYR A 161 -13.38 -9.29 -3.71
CA TYR A 161 -12.52 -10.08 -4.58
C TYR A 161 -12.82 -9.83 -6.06
N TRP A 162 -14.08 -9.77 -6.44
CA TRP A 162 -14.48 -9.48 -7.82
C TRP A 162 -14.10 -8.06 -8.25
N ALA A 163 -14.36 -7.06 -7.41
CA ALA A 163 -14.12 -5.66 -7.73
C ALA A 163 -12.62 -5.29 -7.64
N TYR A 164 -11.95 -5.65 -6.56
CA TYR A 164 -10.59 -5.17 -6.26
C TYR A 164 -9.52 -6.28 -6.25
N GLY A 165 -9.87 -7.55 -6.31
CA GLY A 165 -8.93 -8.64 -6.07
C GLY A 165 -8.45 -8.73 -4.63
N ALA A 166 -9.01 -7.92 -3.74
CA ALA A 166 -8.61 -7.82 -2.36
C ALA A 166 -9.24 -8.93 -1.49
N GLY A 167 -8.44 -9.52 -0.62
CA GLY A 167 -8.88 -10.48 0.39
C GLY A 167 -8.71 -9.91 1.80
N PHE A 168 -9.61 -10.30 2.71
CA PHE A 168 -9.49 -10.00 4.15
C PHE A 168 -8.68 -11.05 4.91
N ASP A 169 -8.26 -12.12 4.24
CA ASP A 169 -7.56 -13.27 4.81
C ASP A 169 -6.03 -13.16 4.70
N ARG A 170 -5.52 -12.07 4.13
CA ARG A 170 -4.09 -11.88 3.89
C ARG A 170 -3.31 -11.81 5.19
N ARG A 171 -2.14 -12.46 5.17
CA ARG A 171 -1.23 -12.58 6.32
C ARG A 171 0.06 -11.82 6.09
N THR A 172 -0.03 -10.62 5.52
CA THR A 172 1.14 -9.81 5.15
C THR A 172 2.12 -9.65 6.29
N GLU A 173 1.63 -9.52 7.53
CA GLU A 173 2.45 -9.43 8.73
C GLU A 173 3.36 -10.65 8.95
N GLU A 174 2.89 -11.86 8.61
CA GLU A 174 3.65 -13.11 8.74
C GLU A 174 4.78 -13.22 7.70
N TYR A 175 4.68 -12.48 6.60
CA TYR A 175 5.69 -12.44 5.54
C TYR A 175 6.80 -11.42 5.78
N VAL A 176 6.58 -10.43 6.67
CA VAL A 176 7.56 -9.39 6.99
C VAL A 176 8.91 -10.00 7.42
N PRO A 177 8.99 -10.92 8.41
CA PRO A 177 10.28 -11.50 8.81
C PRO A 177 10.94 -12.34 7.70
N LYS A 178 10.15 -12.93 6.79
CA LYS A 178 10.65 -13.78 5.70
C LYS A 178 11.28 -12.99 4.55
N SER A 179 11.14 -11.67 4.58
CA SER A 179 11.55 -10.77 3.50
C SER A 179 12.77 -9.90 3.82
N GLY A 180 13.51 -10.21 4.89
CA GLY A 180 14.64 -9.40 5.34
C GLY A 180 14.20 -8.09 6.01
N LEU A 181 12.97 -8.05 6.51
CA LEU A 181 12.42 -6.94 7.26
C LEU A 181 12.28 -7.31 8.74
N LYS A 182 12.55 -6.35 9.62
CA LYS A 182 12.24 -6.43 11.04
C LYS A 182 10.92 -5.72 11.29
N LEU A 183 9.95 -6.43 11.85
CA LEU A 183 8.71 -5.82 12.33
C LEU A 183 9.01 -4.87 13.48
N VAL A 184 8.59 -3.61 13.37
CA VAL A 184 8.73 -2.58 14.40
C VAL A 184 7.44 -2.46 15.20
N GLU A 185 6.31 -2.38 14.50
CA GLU A 185 4.98 -2.25 15.10
C GLU A 185 3.93 -2.84 14.17
N SER A 186 2.90 -3.46 14.75
CA SER A 186 1.67 -3.80 14.04
C SER A 186 0.49 -3.49 14.95
N ARG A 187 -0.39 -2.59 14.48
CA ARG A 187 -1.55 -2.17 15.25
C ARG A 187 -2.77 -1.92 14.38
N PHE A 188 -3.94 -2.13 14.93
CA PHE A 188 -5.18 -1.72 14.30
C PHE A 188 -5.33 -0.20 14.33
N VAL A 189 -5.71 0.39 13.20
CA VAL A 189 -5.94 1.84 13.03
C VAL A 189 -7.39 2.16 12.71
N SER A 190 -8.17 1.14 12.36
CA SER A 190 -9.63 1.29 12.18
C SER A 190 -10.34 -0.02 12.49
N GLY A 191 -11.04 -0.04 13.62
CA GLY A 191 -11.67 -1.25 14.13
C GLY A 191 -10.67 -2.39 14.28
N ASP A 192 -11.10 -3.61 13.96
CA ASP A 192 -10.26 -4.81 13.89
C ASP A 192 -10.06 -5.31 12.44
N ILE A 193 -10.22 -4.41 11.45
CA ILE A 193 -10.17 -4.76 10.02
C ILE A 193 -9.04 -4.07 9.25
N ILE A 194 -8.49 -2.96 9.74
CA ILE A 194 -7.40 -2.26 9.08
C ILE A 194 -6.23 -2.14 10.05
N LYS A 195 -5.11 -2.73 9.66
CA LYS A 195 -3.83 -2.66 10.37
C LYS A 195 -2.87 -1.69 9.68
N MET A 196 -2.09 -1.02 10.48
CA MET A 196 -0.84 -0.41 10.07
C MET A 196 0.31 -1.30 10.55
N ILE A 197 1.11 -1.75 9.60
CA ILE A 197 2.31 -2.55 9.82
C ILE A 197 3.50 -1.63 9.56
N THR A 198 4.38 -1.45 10.52
CA THR A 198 5.63 -0.69 10.39
C THR A 198 6.79 -1.66 10.49
N ALA A 199 7.66 -1.64 9.49
CA ALA A 199 8.85 -2.46 9.42
C ALA A 199 10.06 -1.62 8.99
N ARG A 200 11.25 -2.17 9.15
CA ARG A 200 12.50 -1.61 8.60
C ARG A 200 13.38 -2.71 8.03
N PRO A 201 14.25 -2.41 7.08
CA PRO A 201 15.24 -3.37 6.61
C PRO A 201 16.07 -3.90 7.78
N SER A 202 16.24 -5.23 7.84
CA SER A 202 17.16 -5.83 8.79
C SER A 202 18.60 -5.51 8.39
N PRO A 203 19.51 -5.28 9.35
CA PRO A 203 20.92 -5.24 9.02
C PRO A 203 21.31 -6.54 8.30
N GLN A 204 21.86 -6.42 7.10
CA GLN A 204 22.40 -7.59 6.42
C GLN A 204 23.60 -8.06 7.25
N SER A 205 23.52 -9.29 7.77
CA SER A 205 24.71 -9.97 8.28
C SER A 205 25.69 -10.12 7.10
N ASN A 206 26.80 -9.41 7.18
CA ASN A 206 27.93 -9.62 6.27
C ASN A 206 28.46 -11.02 6.41
#